data_a11630a70096f1689bee97003b2f0dd2
#
_entry.id   a11630a70096f1689bee97003b2f0dd2
#
_cell.length_a   1.000
_cell.length_b   1.000
_cell.length_c   1.000
_cell.angle_alpha   90.00
_cell.angle_beta   90.00
_cell.angle_gamma   90.00
#
_symmetry.space_group_name_H-M   'P 1'
#
loop_
_entity.id
_entity.type
_entity.pdbx_description
1 polymer ?
#
loop_
_entity_poly.entity_id
_entity_poly.type
_entity_poly.pdbx_seq_one_letter_code
_entity_poly.pdbx_strand_id
1 'polypeptide(L)'
;FFQSEEEISTEIGEVLLPQLDNRTVEAVYFYGAGCGFPDKIALVTRAIAQHISAHIEVATDMLAAARGLCGHNPGIACILGTGSNSCYYNGKDIVDNVSPLGFILGDEGSGAVLGKLLVGDVLKNQTSPALKEKFLSEVNLTPGEIIDRVYRQPFPNRFLASLSPFLVANLHEPEIHELILNSFMAFFKRNVMQYDYRNNPVHIIGSVAYHYREILTEAAQKSDITLGTIIQSPMEGLIAYHQ
;
A
#
# COMPACT_ATOMS: atom_id res chain seq x y z
N PHE A 1 -6.41 -7.53 -8.95
CA PHE A 1 -6.78 -8.91 -8.59
C PHE A 1 -6.66 -9.79 -9.85
N PHE A 2 -5.71 -10.74 -9.86
CA PHE A 2 -5.36 -11.52 -11.05
C PHE A 2 -5.57 -13.02 -10.87
N GLN A 3 -5.94 -13.49 -9.66
CA GLN A 3 -6.13 -14.89 -9.37
C GLN A 3 -7.54 -15.38 -9.78
N SER A 4 -7.61 -16.62 -10.27
CA SER A 4 -8.85 -17.32 -10.54
C SER A 4 -9.46 -17.88 -9.23
N GLU A 5 -10.72 -18.29 -9.30
CA GLU A 5 -11.40 -18.98 -8.19
C GLU A 5 -10.67 -20.27 -7.79
N GLU A 6 -10.17 -21.02 -8.78
CA GLU A 6 -9.44 -22.27 -8.58
C GLU A 6 -8.08 -22.05 -7.88
N GLU A 7 -7.33 -21.01 -8.28
CA GLU A 7 -6.05 -20.67 -7.65
C GLU A 7 -6.24 -20.28 -6.18
N ILE A 8 -7.27 -19.48 -5.87
CA ILE A 8 -7.57 -19.09 -4.49
C ILE A 8 -8.04 -20.31 -3.69
N SER A 9 -8.91 -21.14 -4.23
CA SER A 9 -9.40 -22.35 -3.58
C SER A 9 -8.26 -23.31 -3.26
N THR A 10 -7.32 -23.50 -4.20
CA THR A 10 -6.14 -24.33 -4.01
C THR A 10 -5.26 -23.78 -2.87
N GLU A 11 -5.00 -22.48 -2.85
CA GLU A 11 -4.19 -21.85 -1.80
C GLU A 11 -4.85 -21.99 -0.42
N ILE A 12 -6.16 -21.83 -0.34
CA ILE A 12 -6.89 -22.05 0.92
C ILE A 12 -6.76 -23.51 1.36
N GLY A 13 -6.98 -24.47 0.46
CA GLY A 13 -6.95 -25.89 0.76
C GLY A 13 -5.56 -26.40 1.18
N GLU A 14 -4.51 -25.97 0.48
CA GLU A 14 -3.16 -26.48 0.67
C GLU A 14 -2.36 -25.69 1.71
N VAL A 15 -2.63 -24.39 1.89
CA VAL A 15 -1.82 -23.52 2.75
C VAL A 15 -2.56 -23.12 4.03
N LEU A 16 -3.81 -22.66 3.93
CA LEU A 16 -4.54 -22.14 5.09
C LEU A 16 -5.14 -23.26 5.96
N LEU A 17 -5.87 -24.20 5.36
CA LEU A 17 -6.56 -25.24 6.13
C LEU A 17 -5.64 -26.07 7.04
N PRO A 18 -4.44 -26.49 6.61
CA PRO A 18 -3.53 -27.20 7.49
C PRO A 18 -3.10 -26.41 8.73
N GLN A 19 -3.11 -25.07 8.65
CA GLN A 19 -2.74 -24.20 9.77
C GLN A 19 -3.88 -23.99 10.77
N LEU A 20 -5.12 -24.30 10.38
CA LEU A 20 -6.28 -24.18 11.27
C LEU A 20 -6.36 -25.33 12.31
N ASP A 21 -5.58 -26.39 12.14
CA ASP A 21 -5.41 -27.49 13.09
C ASP A 21 -6.77 -28.07 13.56
N ASN A 22 -7.67 -28.35 12.62
CA ASN A 22 -9.05 -28.82 12.85
C ASN A 22 -9.94 -27.92 13.75
N ARG A 23 -9.58 -26.66 13.93
CA ARG A 23 -10.41 -25.71 14.67
C ARG A 23 -11.69 -25.41 13.91
N THR A 24 -12.80 -25.27 14.63
CA THR A 24 -14.07 -24.81 14.06
C THR A 24 -13.95 -23.32 13.74
N VAL A 25 -14.25 -22.94 12.50
CA VAL A 25 -14.28 -21.54 12.06
C VAL A 25 -15.73 -21.09 12.03
N GLU A 26 -16.07 -20.04 12.80
CA GLU A 26 -17.41 -19.46 12.85
C GLU A 26 -17.60 -18.35 11.83
N ALA A 27 -16.55 -17.56 11.57
CA ALA A 27 -16.56 -16.47 10.59
C ALA A 27 -15.21 -16.32 9.89
N VAL A 28 -15.26 -15.87 8.61
CA VAL A 28 -14.10 -15.51 7.81
C VAL A 28 -14.28 -14.08 7.33
N TYR A 29 -13.36 -13.21 7.69
CA TYR A 29 -13.27 -11.83 7.21
C TYR A 29 -12.09 -11.70 6.27
N PHE A 30 -12.37 -11.71 4.97
CA PHE A 30 -11.35 -11.61 3.93
C PHE A 30 -11.24 -10.18 3.41
N TYR A 31 -10.03 -9.67 3.34
CA TYR A 31 -9.73 -8.35 2.79
C TYR A 31 -8.70 -8.44 1.68
N GLY A 32 -9.03 -7.94 0.50
CA GLY A 32 -8.14 -8.05 -0.64
C GLY A 32 -8.19 -6.86 -1.58
N ALA A 33 -7.02 -6.53 -2.14
CA ALA A 33 -6.94 -5.55 -3.22
C ALA A 33 -7.81 -5.97 -4.40
N GLY A 34 -8.63 -5.05 -4.92
CA GLY A 34 -9.55 -5.33 -6.02
C GLY A 34 -10.87 -6.01 -5.63
N CYS A 35 -11.11 -6.34 -4.37
CA CYS A 35 -12.38 -6.88 -3.87
C CYS A 35 -13.45 -5.78 -3.65
N GLY A 36 -13.49 -4.77 -4.51
CA GLY A 36 -14.50 -3.71 -4.50
C GLY A 36 -15.66 -3.95 -5.47
N PHE A 37 -15.59 -4.97 -6.32
CA PHE A 37 -16.58 -5.26 -7.33
C PHE A 37 -17.39 -6.53 -6.97
N PRO A 38 -18.71 -6.55 -7.20
CA PRO A 38 -19.58 -7.67 -6.82
C PRO A 38 -19.13 -9.03 -7.37
N ASP A 39 -18.64 -9.08 -8.60
CA ASP A 39 -18.13 -10.29 -9.24
C ASP A 39 -16.88 -10.83 -8.54
N LYS A 40 -16.00 -9.96 -8.07
CA LYS A 40 -14.78 -10.34 -7.33
C LYS A 40 -15.10 -10.79 -5.91
N ILE A 41 -16.00 -10.10 -5.23
CA ILE A 41 -16.53 -10.54 -3.93
C ILE A 41 -17.13 -11.93 -4.04
N ALA A 42 -18.01 -12.16 -5.03
CA ALA A 42 -18.64 -13.45 -5.24
C ALA A 42 -17.63 -14.57 -5.56
N LEU A 43 -16.59 -14.28 -6.36
CA LEU A 43 -15.54 -15.23 -6.71
C LEU A 43 -14.77 -15.68 -5.46
N VAL A 44 -14.31 -14.74 -4.65
CA VAL A 44 -13.56 -15.04 -3.41
C VAL A 44 -14.45 -15.77 -2.41
N THR A 45 -15.70 -15.33 -2.24
CA THR A 45 -16.67 -15.99 -1.36
C THR A 45 -16.87 -17.45 -1.73
N ARG A 46 -17.03 -17.76 -3.04
CA ARG A 46 -17.18 -19.15 -3.50
C ARG A 46 -15.92 -19.98 -3.26
N ALA A 47 -14.73 -19.40 -3.52
CA ALA A 47 -13.47 -20.10 -3.28
C ALA A 47 -13.30 -20.48 -1.80
N ILE A 48 -13.64 -19.57 -0.87
CA ILE A 48 -13.60 -19.86 0.58
C ILE A 48 -14.66 -20.90 0.96
N ALA A 49 -15.90 -20.75 0.46
CA ALA A 49 -17.03 -21.62 0.80
C ALA A 49 -16.85 -23.08 0.35
N GLN A 50 -15.96 -23.37 -0.61
CA GLN A 50 -15.60 -24.75 -1.00
C GLN A 50 -14.92 -25.50 0.16
N HIS A 51 -14.29 -24.81 1.09
CA HIS A 51 -13.48 -25.41 2.15
C HIS A 51 -14.00 -25.13 3.57
N ILE A 52 -14.64 -23.97 3.79
CA ILE A 52 -15.03 -23.49 5.10
C ILE A 52 -16.53 -23.16 5.12
N SER A 53 -17.28 -23.87 5.98
CA SER A 53 -18.71 -23.61 6.20
C SER A 53 -18.86 -22.65 7.39
N ALA A 54 -18.81 -21.33 7.11
CA ALA A 54 -18.87 -20.28 8.12
C ALA A 54 -19.53 -19.03 7.53
N HIS A 55 -19.76 -18.00 8.36
CA HIS A 55 -20.06 -16.67 7.84
C HIS A 55 -18.86 -16.12 7.08
N ILE A 56 -19.05 -15.65 5.84
CA ILE A 56 -17.95 -15.12 5.01
C ILE A 56 -18.28 -13.67 4.63
N GLU A 57 -17.41 -12.75 5.04
CA GLU A 57 -17.40 -11.36 4.59
C GLU A 57 -16.15 -11.11 3.74
N VAL A 58 -16.33 -10.57 2.53
CA VAL A 58 -15.23 -10.20 1.62
C VAL A 58 -15.30 -8.70 1.37
N ALA A 59 -14.20 -8.00 1.62
CA ALA A 59 -14.10 -6.56 1.46
C ALA A 59 -12.74 -6.11 0.87
N THR A 60 -12.61 -4.81 0.63
CA THR A 60 -11.38 -4.23 0.06
C THR A 60 -10.27 -4.11 1.10
N ASP A 61 -9.02 -4.08 0.64
CA ASP A 61 -7.85 -3.72 1.43
C ASP A 61 -7.97 -2.31 2.06
N MET A 62 -8.63 -1.38 1.37
CA MET A 62 -8.86 -0.04 1.92
C MET A 62 -9.80 -0.09 3.14
N LEU A 63 -10.84 -0.93 3.13
CA LEU A 63 -11.70 -1.12 4.30
C LEU A 63 -10.96 -1.83 5.44
N ALA A 64 -10.05 -2.77 5.11
CA ALA A 64 -9.15 -3.36 6.11
C ALA A 64 -8.28 -2.30 6.78
N ALA A 65 -7.69 -1.41 5.98
CA ALA A 65 -6.86 -0.32 6.50
C ALA A 65 -7.69 0.60 7.42
N ALA A 66 -8.89 1.00 6.99
CA ALA A 66 -9.77 1.86 7.76
C ALA A 66 -10.19 1.23 9.10
N ARG A 67 -10.67 -0.02 9.09
CA ARG A 67 -11.05 -0.78 10.30
C ARG A 67 -9.86 -1.02 11.22
N GLY A 68 -8.71 -1.42 10.64
CA GLY A 68 -7.48 -1.70 11.41
C GLY A 68 -6.84 -0.47 12.04
N LEU A 69 -6.99 0.70 11.42
CA LEU A 69 -6.41 1.96 11.91
C LEU A 69 -7.35 2.73 12.84
N CYS A 70 -8.64 2.79 12.50
CA CYS A 70 -9.62 3.66 13.14
C CYS A 70 -10.56 2.89 14.08
N GLY A 71 -10.63 1.56 13.98
CA GLY A 71 -11.63 0.76 14.70
C GLY A 71 -13.04 1.20 14.36
N HIS A 72 -13.82 1.59 15.36
CA HIS A 72 -15.18 2.12 15.21
C HIS A 72 -15.26 3.66 15.24
N ASN A 73 -14.13 4.35 15.15
CA ASN A 73 -14.11 5.82 15.17
C ASN A 73 -13.97 6.38 13.76
N PRO A 74 -14.52 7.58 13.49
CA PRO A 74 -14.24 8.28 12.25
C PRO A 74 -12.77 8.67 12.11
N GLY A 75 -12.26 8.72 10.87
CA GLY A 75 -10.89 9.14 10.58
C GLY A 75 -10.55 9.05 9.10
N ILE A 76 -9.40 9.57 8.75
CA ILE A 76 -8.82 9.42 7.41
C ILE A 76 -7.83 8.26 7.48
N ALA A 77 -8.07 7.23 6.69
CA ALA A 77 -7.19 6.07 6.58
C ALA A 77 -6.46 6.09 5.23
N CYS A 78 -5.15 5.84 5.26
CA CYS A 78 -4.29 5.83 4.10
C CYS A 78 -3.46 4.54 4.03
N ILE A 79 -3.24 4.06 2.82
CA ILE A 79 -2.30 2.97 2.52
C ILE A 79 -1.11 3.55 1.75
N LEU A 80 0.12 3.30 2.23
CA LEU A 80 1.37 3.56 1.51
C LEU A 80 2.19 2.27 1.46
N GLY A 81 2.07 1.56 0.35
CA GLY A 81 2.73 0.30 0.03
C GLY A 81 3.32 0.31 -1.37
N THR A 82 3.16 -0.78 -2.13
CA THR A 82 3.51 -0.81 -3.57
C THR A 82 2.76 0.26 -4.35
N GLY A 83 1.44 0.41 -4.12
CA GLY A 83 0.60 1.54 -4.52
C GLY A 83 0.27 2.42 -3.32
N SER A 84 -0.57 3.45 -3.52
CA SER A 84 -1.15 4.25 -2.45
C SER A 84 -2.66 4.36 -2.59
N ASN A 85 -3.35 4.57 -1.47
CA ASN A 85 -4.79 4.83 -1.45
C ASN A 85 -5.15 5.61 -0.19
N SER A 86 -6.33 6.23 -0.17
CA SER A 86 -6.83 6.97 0.98
C SER A 86 -8.35 6.96 1.02
N CYS A 87 -8.94 7.08 2.19
CA CYS A 87 -10.38 7.24 2.34
C CYS A 87 -10.74 8.05 3.59
N TYR A 88 -11.94 8.63 3.58
CA TYR A 88 -12.61 9.06 4.80
C TYR A 88 -13.56 7.94 5.26
N TYR A 89 -13.37 7.51 6.49
CA TYR A 89 -14.10 6.44 7.15
C TYR A 89 -14.94 7.02 8.27
N ASN A 90 -16.22 6.63 8.39
CA ASN A 90 -17.15 7.19 9.39
C ASN A 90 -17.25 6.37 10.68
N GLY A 91 -16.39 5.37 10.87
CA GLY A 91 -16.44 4.40 11.96
C GLY A 91 -17.13 3.09 11.59
N LYS A 92 -17.72 2.98 10.39
CA LYS A 92 -18.39 1.78 9.88
C LYS A 92 -18.08 1.53 8.40
N ASP A 93 -18.27 2.55 7.58
CA ASP A 93 -18.16 2.47 6.11
C ASP A 93 -17.18 3.52 5.57
N ILE A 94 -16.59 3.24 4.42
CA ILE A 94 -15.90 4.24 3.63
C ILE A 94 -16.96 5.13 2.98
N VAL A 95 -16.94 6.43 3.29
CA VAL A 95 -17.92 7.39 2.78
C VAL A 95 -17.35 8.32 1.72
N ASP A 96 -16.02 8.40 1.62
CA ASP A 96 -15.33 9.13 0.56
C ASP A 96 -13.98 8.47 0.24
N ASN A 97 -13.62 8.42 -1.04
CA ASN A 97 -12.38 7.79 -1.50
C ASN A 97 -11.86 8.51 -2.75
N VAL A 98 -10.74 9.19 -2.61
CA VAL A 98 -10.03 9.77 -3.76
C VAL A 98 -9.39 8.64 -4.56
N SER A 99 -9.72 8.53 -5.84
CA SER A 99 -9.19 7.46 -6.69
C SER A 99 -7.67 7.49 -6.78
N PRO A 100 -6.96 6.40 -6.48
CA PRO A 100 -5.49 6.35 -6.50
C PRO A 100 -4.90 6.42 -7.91
N LEU A 101 -5.65 6.02 -8.96
CA LEU A 101 -5.31 6.06 -10.39
C LEU A 101 -4.13 5.20 -10.82
N GLY A 102 -3.46 4.50 -9.91
CA GLY A 102 -2.29 3.68 -10.18
C GLY A 102 -1.00 4.49 -10.42
N PHE A 103 0.16 3.81 -10.46
CA PHE A 103 1.49 4.43 -10.42
C PHE A 103 1.86 5.28 -11.66
N ILE A 104 1.10 5.18 -12.76
CA ILE A 104 1.31 6.01 -13.96
C ILE A 104 0.68 7.38 -13.79
N LEU A 105 -0.57 7.44 -13.31
CA LEU A 105 -1.38 8.66 -13.22
C LEU A 105 -1.51 9.22 -11.80
N GLY A 106 -1.18 8.43 -10.79
CA GLY A 106 -1.34 8.74 -9.38
C GLY A 106 -0.39 7.94 -8.51
N ASP A 107 -0.92 7.33 -7.43
CA ASP A 107 -0.18 6.56 -6.41
C ASP A 107 0.96 7.36 -5.76
N GLU A 108 0.83 8.67 -5.63
CA GLU A 108 1.85 9.51 -4.99
C GLU A 108 2.23 8.93 -3.61
N GLY A 109 3.49 9.02 -3.25
CA GLY A 109 3.99 8.48 -1.98
C GLY A 109 4.15 6.97 -1.93
N SER A 110 3.72 6.23 -2.96
CA SER A 110 3.88 4.76 -3.01
C SER A 110 5.30 4.34 -3.38
N GLY A 111 5.66 3.10 -3.06
CA GLY A 111 6.94 2.50 -3.44
C GLY A 111 7.17 2.49 -4.95
N ALA A 112 6.13 2.24 -5.75
CA ALA A 112 6.22 2.27 -7.20
C ALA A 112 6.53 3.68 -7.74
N VAL A 113 5.90 4.71 -7.18
CA VAL A 113 6.17 6.10 -7.57
C VAL A 113 7.54 6.55 -7.09
N LEU A 114 7.94 6.22 -5.85
CA LEU A 114 9.28 6.52 -5.35
C LEU A 114 10.36 5.88 -6.23
N GLY A 115 10.20 4.60 -6.59
CA GLY A 115 11.12 3.91 -7.50
C GLY A 115 11.12 4.51 -8.91
N LYS A 116 9.95 4.92 -9.43
CA LYS A 116 9.83 5.61 -10.72
C LYS A 116 10.61 6.94 -10.73
N LEU A 117 10.47 7.73 -9.68
CA LEU A 117 11.19 9.01 -9.53
C LEU A 117 12.70 8.76 -9.44
N LEU A 118 13.13 7.84 -8.58
CA LEU A 118 14.54 7.46 -8.43
C LEU A 118 15.16 7.05 -9.79
N VAL A 119 14.52 6.13 -10.50
CA VAL A 119 15.01 5.67 -11.82
C VAL A 119 15.07 6.82 -12.80
N GLY A 120 14.06 7.69 -12.82
CA GLY A 120 14.04 8.87 -13.68
C GLY A 120 15.22 9.80 -13.42
N ASP A 121 15.48 10.12 -12.16
CA ASP A 121 16.55 11.04 -11.75
C ASP A 121 17.94 10.44 -12.02
N VAL A 122 18.14 9.17 -11.64
CA VAL A 122 19.41 8.46 -11.90
C VAL A 122 19.73 8.38 -13.38
N LEU A 123 18.77 7.97 -14.22
CA LEU A 123 19.02 7.77 -15.66
C LEU A 123 19.13 9.09 -16.43
N LYS A 124 18.57 10.18 -15.89
CA LYS A 124 18.70 11.54 -16.47
C LYS A 124 19.85 12.36 -15.85
N ASN A 125 20.72 11.74 -15.03
CA ASN A 125 21.83 12.41 -14.36
C ASN A 125 21.40 13.61 -13.48
N GLN A 126 20.26 13.48 -12.80
CA GLN A 126 19.77 14.46 -11.83
C GLN A 126 20.27 14.16 -10.41
N THR A 127 20.91 13.01 -10.21
CA THR A 127 21.62 12.63 -8.99
C THR A 127 23.12 12.83 -9.13
N SER A 128 23.84 12.89 -8.01
CA SER A 128 25.30 12.90 -8.00
C SER A 128 25.87 11.68 -8.74
N PRO A 129 27.02 11.80 -9.41
CA PRO A 129 27.65 10.67 -10.09
C PRO A 129 27.90 9.48 -9.16
N ALA A 130 28.28 9.75 -7.90
CA ALA A 130 28.53 8.73 -6.88
C ALA A 130 27.25 7.94 -6.54
N LEU A 131 26.13 8.64 -6.33
CA LEU A 131 24.85 7.99 -6.03
C LEU A 131 24.35 7.17 -7.22
N LYS A 132 24.51 7.67 -8.44
CA LYS A 132 24.17 6.93 -9.67
C LYS A 132 25.00 5.64 -9.80
N GLU A 133 26.31 5.72 -9.64
CA GLU A 133 27.20 4.55 -9.72
C GLU A 133 26.84 3.53 -8.64
N LYS A 134 26.61 3.98 -7.41
CA LYS A 134 26.16 3.14 -6.30
C LYS A 134 24.84 2.44 -6.62
N PHE A 135 23.84 3.17 -7.13
CA PHE A 135 22.54 2.62 -7.51
C PHE A 135 22.67 1.52 -8.56
N LEU A 136 23.35 1.79 -9.68
CA LEU A 136 23.51 0.81 -10.76
C LEU A 136 24.29 -0.43 -10.30
N SER A 137 25.28 -0.26 -9.42
CA SER A 137 26.05 -1.36 -8.86
C SER A 137 25.20 -2.23 -7.91
N GLU A 138 24.41 -1.62 -7.00
CA GLU A 138 23.61 -2.37 -6.04
C GLU A 138 22.42 -3.06 -6.69
N VAL A 139 21.74 -2.40 -7.63
CA VAL A 139 20.63 -3.00 -8.39
C VAL A 139 21.12 -4.06 -9.37
N ASN A 140 22.41 -4.01 -9.74
CA ASN A 140 23.05 -4.91 -10.68
C ASN A 140 22.31 -5.03 -12.03
N LEU A 141 21.86 -3.90 -12.55
CA LEU A 141 21.18 -3.77 -13.84
C LEU A 141 21.77 -2.59 -14.63
N THR A 142 21.90 -2.78 -15.93
CA THR A 142 22.20 -1.69 -16.85
C THR A 142 20.99 -0.77 -17.05
N PRO A 143 21.20 0.48 -17.49
CA PRO A 143 20.09 1.37 -17.86
C PRO A 143 19.10 0.76 -18.85
N GLY A 144 19.58 -0.02 -19.82
CA GLY A 144 18.75 -0.71 -20.81
C GLY A 144 17.85 -1.78 -20.18
N GLU A 145 18.39 -2.57 -19.26
CA GLU A 145 17.62 -3.60 -18.54
C GLU A 145 16.57 -2.99 -17.60
N ILE A 146 16.89 -1.86 -16.96
CA ILE A 146 15.90 -1.14 -16.15
C ILE A 146 14.73 -0.67 -17.02
N ILE A 147 15.01 -0.09 -18.18
CA ILE A 147 14.00 0.35 -19.15
C ILE A 147 13.17 -0.85 -19.63
N ASP A 148 13.81 -1.98 -19.93
CA ASP A 148 13.10 -3.21 -20.33
C ASP A 148 12.17 -3.71 -19.22
N ARG A 149 12.62 -3.71 -17.96
CA ARG A 149 11.80 -4.07 -16.77
C ARG A 149 10.56 -3.19 -16.63
N VAL A 150 10.68 -1.90 -16.92
CA VAL A 150 9.57 -0.94 -16.76
C VAL A 150 8.57 -1.02 -17.92
N TYR A 151 9.04 -1.21 -19.17
CA TYR A 151 8.18 -1.05 -20.35
C TYR A 151 7.79 -2.35 -21.04
N ARG A 152 8.50 -3.46 -20.81
CA ARG A 152 8.29 -4.72 -21.52
C ARG A 152 8.05 -5.93 -20.65
N GLN A 153 8.41 -5.86 -19.37
CA GLN A 153 8.21 -6.97 -18.44
C GLN A 153 6.89 -6.83 -17.66
N PRO A 154 6.32 -7.93 -17.16
CA PRO A 154 5.11 -7.88 -16.33
C PRO A 154 5.39 -7.22 -14.97
N PHE A 155 4.36 -6.61 -14.40
CA PHE A 155 4.37 -6.00 -13.07
C PHE A 155 5.44 -4.92 -12.85
N PRO A 156 5.55 -3.90 -13.72
CA PRO A 156 6.55 -2.84 -13.57
C PRO A 156 6.42 -2.06 -12.26
N ASN A 157 5.20 -1.94 -11.71
CA ASN A 157 4.98 -1.33 -10.40
C ASN A 157 5.66 -2.11 -9.26
N ARG A 158 5.67 -3.44 -9.31
CA ARG A 158 6.37 -4.26 -8.31
C ARG A 158 7.89 -4.12 -8.45
N PHE A 159 8.40 -4.10 -9.67
CA PHE A 159 9.82 -3.84 -9.94
C PHE A 159 10.23 -2.47 -9.39
N LEU A 160 9.50 -1.41 -9.69
CA LEU A 160 9.80 -0.07 -9.18
C LEU A 160 9.75 -0.03 -7.65
N ALA A 161 8.73 -0.61 -7.04
CA ALA A 161 8.61 -0.69 -5.58
C ALA A 161 9.75 -1.51 -4.93
N SER A 162 10.30 -2.51 -5.63
CA SER A 162 11.43 -3.31 -5.13
C SER A 162 12.74 -2.53 -4.99
N LEU A 163 12.82 -1.32 -5.51
CA LEU A 163 13.95 -0.40 -5.33
C LEU A 163 13.92 0.33 -3.97
N SER A 164 12.85 0.17 -3.19
CA SER A 164 12.68 0.79 -1.87
C SER A 164 13.83 0.49 -0.88
N PRO A 165 14.41 -0.72 -0.81
CA PRO A 165 15.57 -0.96 0.06
C PRO A 165 16.76 -0.04 -0.24
N PHE A 166 17.04 0.27 -1.51
CA PHE A 166 18.07 1.24 -1.87
C PHE A 166 17.74 2.64 -1.33
N LEU A 167 16.51 3.10 -1.49
CA LEU A 167 16.06 4.39 -0.97
C LEU A 167 16.21 4.44 0.57
N VAL A 168 15.78 3.40 1.29
CA VAL A 168 15.89 3.32 2.76
C VAL A 168 17.35 3.36 3.21
N ALA A 169 18.23 2.65 2.54
CA ALA A 169 19.66 2.64 2.88
C ALA A 169 20.37 3.98 2.63
N ASN A 170 19.77 4.85 1.81
CA ASN A 170 20.35 6.13 1.40
C ASN A 170 19.54 7.36 1.84
N LEU A 171 18.70 7.25 2.89
CA LEU A 171 17.88 8.38 3.39
C LEU A 171 18.71 9.60 3.87
N HIS A 172 19.99 9.38 4.16
CA HIS A 172 20.92 10.44 4.55
C HIS A 172 21.41 11.30 3.37
N GLU A 173 21.21 10.84 2.13
CA GLU A 173 21.52 11.58 0.93
C GLU A 173 20.45 12.66 0.69
N PRO A 174 20.82 13.95 0.60
CA PRO A 174 19.84 15.03 0.45
C PRO A 174 18.92 14.85 -0.77
N GLU A 175 19.42 14.34 -1.87
CA GLU A 175 18.67 14.08 -3.10
C GLU A 175 17.57 13.03 -2.88
N ILE A 176 17.88 11.96 -2.15
CA ILE A 176 16.92 10.90 -1.79
C ILE A 176 15.89 11.40 -0.80
N HIS A 177 16.34 12.12 0.22
CA HIS A 177 15.45 12.72 1.22
C HIS A 177 14.42 13.66 0.55
N GLU A 178 14.89 14.56 -0.31
CA GLU A 178 14.02 15.53 -1.00
C GLU A 178 13.03 14.84 -1.96
N LEU A 179 13.48 13.84 -2.70
CA LEU A 179 12.62 13.04 -3.58
C LEU A 179 11.46 12.42 -2.80
N ILE A 180 11.75 11.79 -1.67
CA ILE A 180 10.74 11.11 -0.84
C ILE A 180 9.82 12.14 -0.18
N LEU A 181 10.38 13.20 0.39
CA LEU A 181 9.63 14.28 1.02
C LEU A 181 8.62 14.91 0.06
N ASN A 182 9.06 15.27 -1.15
CA ASN A 182 8.20 15.84 -2.17
C ASN A 182 7.10 14.88 -2.63
N SER A 183 7.39 13.59 -2.72
CA SER A 183 6.39 12.57 -3.08
C SER A 183 5.31 12.43 -1.99
N PHE A 184 5.67 12.47 -0.69
CA PHE A 184 4.69 12.44 0.39
C PHE A 184 3.87 13.74 0.47
N MET A 185 4.50 14.90 0.27
CA MET A 185 3.76 16.16 0.18
C MET A 185 2.77 16.16 -0.99
N ALA A 186 3.15 15.57 -2.14
CA ALA A 186 2.25 15.39 -3.27
C ALA A 186 1.07 14.47 -2.92
N PHE A 187 1.31 13.36 -2.20
CA PHE A 187 0.27 12.48 -1.69
C PHE A 187 -0.72 13.23 -0.79
N PHE A 188 -0.24 13.97 0.19
CA PHE A 188 -1.09 14.76 1.08
C PHE A 188 -1.92 15.77 0.31
N LYS A 189 -1.29 16.53 -0.59
CA LYS A 189 -1.97 17.56 -1.38
C LYS A 189 -3.05 17.00 -2.32
N ARG A 190 -2.74 15.89 -2.99
CA ARG A 190 -3.61 15.35 -4.06
C ARG A 190 -4.69 14.42 -3.54
N ASN A 191 -4.48 13.81 -2.38
CA ASN A 191 -5.40 12.83 -1.79
C ASN A 191 -5.97 13.34 -0.46
N VAL A 192 -5.16 13.45 0.58
CA VAL A 192 -5.61 13.69 1.96
C VAL A 192 -6.31 15.04 2.13
N MET A 193 -5.79 16.09 1.50
CA MET A 193 -6.38 17.45 1.61
C MET A 193 -7.73 17.62 0.90
N GLN A 194 -8.21 16.59 0.20
CA GLN A 194 -9.56 16.57 -0.35
C GLN A 194 -10.62 16.18 0.69
N TYR A 195 -10.21 15.57 1.82
CA TYR A 195 -11.08 15.27 2.95
C TYR A 195 -11.04 16.39 4.00
N ASP A 196 -11.89 16.29 5.02
CA ASP A 196 -11.84 17.18 6.19
C ASP A 196 -10.67 16.83 7.13
N TYR A 197 -9.45 16.96 6.62
CA TYR A 197 -8.20 16.57 7.30
C TYR A 197 -7.85 17.47 8.49
N ARG A 198 -8.46 18.67 8.58
CA ARG A 198 -8.22 19.58 9.70
C ARG A 198 -8.93 19.15 10.97
N ASN A 199 -10.06 18.47 10.83
CA ASN A 199 -10.89 18.01 11.95
C ASN A 199 -10.72 16.50 12.21
N ASN A 200 -10.01 15.78 11.35
CA ASN A 200 -9.83 14.33 11.46
C ASN A 200 -8.34 13.96 11.42
N PRO A 201 -7.87 13.09 12.34
CA PRO A 201 -6.51 12.59 12.26
C PRO A 201 -6.31 11.72 11.02
N VAL A 202 -5.09 11.78 10.46
CA VAL A 202 -4.69 10.99 9.30
C VAL A 202 -3.88 9.78 9.77
N HIS A 203 -4.44 8.61 9.64
CA HIS A 203 -3.81 7.35 9.99
C HIS A 203 -3.25 6.68 8.74
N ILE A 204 -2.06 6.09 8.83
CA ILE A 204 -1.38 5.56 7.65
C ILE A 204 -0.84 4.15 7.92
N ILE A 205 -1.08 3.25 6.97
CA ILE A 205 -0.60 1.87 7.03
C ILE A 205 0.23 1.51 5.81
N GLY A 206 1.15 0.59 5.98
CA GLY A 206 1.92 -0.04 4.92
C GLY A 206 3.42 0.02 5.14
N SER A 207 4.17 -0.77 4.38
CA SER A 207 5.63 -0.87 4.51
C SER A 207 6.33 0.45 4.21
N VAL A 208 5.87 1.20 3.21
CA VAL A 208 6.42 2.51 2.88
C VAL A 208 6.18 3.49 4.03
N ALA A 209 4.95 3.59 4.54
CA ALA A 209 4.66 4.46 5.68
C ALA A 209 5.55 4.13 6.89
N TYR A 210 5.75 2.85 7.18
CA TYR A 210 6.51 2.38 8.32
C TYR A 210 8.01 2.67 8.21
N HIS A 211 8.62 2.35 7.06
CA HIS A 211 10.07 2.51 6.87
C HIS A 211 10.50 3.96 6.65
N TYR A 212 9.62 4.80 6.12
CA TYR A 212 9.90 6.22 5.87
C TYR A 212 9.19 7.17 6.86
N ARG A 213 8.77 6.66 8.03
CA ARG A 213 7.93 7.40 8.99
C ARG A 213 8.50 8.76 9.41
N GLU A 214 9.82 8.91 9.46
CA GLU A 214 10.47 10.18 9.83
C GLU A 214 10.22 11.25 8.74
N ILE A 215 10.46 10.92 7.47
CA ILE A 215 10.22 11.83 6.34
C ILE A 215 8.71 12.05 6.13
N LEU A 216 7.90 11.01 6.36
CA LEU A 216 6.44 11.12 6.30
C LEU A 216 5.91 12.10 7.37
N THR A 217 6.49 12.05 8.58
CA THR A 217 6.16 12.98 9.66
C THR A 217 6.59 14.41 9.31
N GLU A 218 7.78 14.58 8.73
CA GLU A 218 8.24 15.89 8.23
C GLU A 218 7.30 16.43 7.14
N ALA A 219 6.90 15.59 6.19
CA ALA A 219 5.96 15.97 5.13
C ALA A 219 4.60 16.42 5.70
N ALA A 220 4.10 15.72 6.72
CA ALA A 220 2.85 16.06 7.39
C ALA A 220 2.95 17.41 8.12
N GLN A 221 4.04 17.65 8.85
CA GLN A 221 4.29 18.93 9.50
C GLN A 221 4.34 20.09 8.50
N LYS A 222 5.05 19.92 7.38
CA LYS A 222 5.12 20.92 6.31
C LYS A 222 3.78 21.15 5.60
N SER A 223 2.88 20.19 5.72
CA SER A 223 1.55 20.20 5.09
C SER A 223 0.41 20.56 6.04
N ASP A 224 0.72 20.91 7.29
CA ASP A 224 -0.26 21.21 8.35
C ASP A 224 -1.28 20.08 8.57
N ILE A 225 -0.78 18.84 8.58
CA ILE A 225 -1.57 17.61 8.75
C ILE A 225 -1.28 17.00 10.12
N THR A 226 -2.33 16.70 10.86
CA THR A 226 -2.25 15.96 12.12
C THR A 226 -2.20 14.46 11.82
N LEU A 227 -1.02 13.85 12.02
CA LEU A 227 -0.87 12.40 11.92
C LEU A 227 -1.43 11.71 13.16
N GLY A 228 -2.15 10.63 12.93
CA GLY A 228 -2.54 9.65 13.93
C GLY A 228 -1.55 8.48 13.98
N THR A 229 -2.05 7.28 13.86
CA THR A 229 -1.28 6.03 13.92
C THR A 229 -0.56 5.75 12.61
N ILE A 230 0.72 5.32 12.68
CA ILE A 230 1.48 4.78 11.55
C ILE A 230 1.86 3.35 11.89
N ILE A 231 1.36 2.36 11.13
CA ILE A 231 1.62 0.92 11.34
C ILE A 231 1.99 0.22 10.04
N GLN A 232 2.62 -0.93 10.17
CA GLN A 232 3.04 -1.72 9.00
C GLN A 232 1.93 -2.65 8.49
N SER A 233 1.16 -3.26 9.40
CA SER A 233 0.14 -4.27 9.09
C SER A 233 -1.18 -3.97 9.81
N PRO A 234 -2.35 -4.24 9.19
CA PRO A 234 -3.65 -4.01 9.81
C PRO A 234 -4.05 -5.10 10.81
N MET A 235 -3.32 -6.23 10.89
CA MET A 235 -3.79 -7.46 11.53
C MET A 235 -4.22 -7.29 12.99
N GLU A 236 -3.41 -6.63 13.80
CA GLU A 236 -3.76 -6.43 15.23
C GLU A 236 -5.05 -5.61 15.39
N GLY A 237 -5.18 -4.53 14.62
CA GLY A 237 -6.37 -3.70 14.62
C GLY A 237 -7.62 -4.41 14.06
N LEU A 238 -7.45 -5.26 13.03
CA LEU A 238 -8.55 -6.07 12.50
C LEU A 238 -9.00 -7.15 13.46
N ILE A 239 -8.08 -7.80 14.15
CA ILE A 239 -8.43 -8.77 15.21
C ILE A 239 -9.25 -8.08 16.29
N ALA A 240 -8.81 -6.89 16.76
CA ALA A 240 -9.57 -6.12 17.76
C ALA A 240 -10.93 -5.63 17.24
N TYR A 241 -11.04 -5.32 15.96
CA TYR A 241 -12.29 -4.85 15.34
C TYR A 241 -13.36 -5.96 15.27
N HIS A 242 -12.95 -7.23 15.09
CA HIS A 242 -13.86 -8.37 14.91
C HIS A 242 -14.10 -9.19 16.20
N GLN A 243 -13.53 -8.79 17.34
CA GLN A 243 -13.81 -9.36 18.65
C GLN A 243 -15.02 -8.71 19.32
#